data_c4fddff0387865be8a11af715262cbf3
#
_entry.id   c4fddff0387865be8a11af715262cbf3
#
_cell.length_a   1.000
_cell.length_b   1.000
_cell.length_c   1.000
_cell.angle_alpha   90.00
_cell.angle_beta   90.00
_cell.angle_gamma   90.00
#
_symmetry.space_group_name_H-M   'P 1'
#
loop_
_entity.id
_entity.type
_entity.pdbx_description
1 polymer ?
#
loop_
_entity_poly.entity_id
_entity_poly.type
_entity_poly.pdbx_seq_one_letter_code
_entity_poly.pdbx_strand_id
1 'polypeptide(L)'
;MTVRRFLSTASRSTLVVGPYRIPVADGETLLDALRRSGLWVPYECGWGSCGTCKAQLLSGEIRYRSRPSCLRPHDHRLHRIALCVAEAVSDEIAVKPLRVSHEPQPHLATVDAVATLTDRYWLADDLFELTLSLDRPVDYRPGQYAILELGGARRCYSMLDPAPTEGARCLRFLLRVLPGGALTPQLAELPMGSELPVQVPYGGAYLRPARSYLFVAGGTGIAPILAIVRALSPTERKQARLLYGAATPRHLAYLDELRMLLGHQNVIVSVDRPTGSWRERVGPITLALPGILSETDREHVRCYLAGPPGMLAAAEEQIRAAGIEANRIHVDAFA
;
A
#
# COMPACT_ATOMS: atom_id res chain seq x y z
N MET A 1 2.51 6.90 29.54
CA MET A 1 3.96 6.76 29.22
C MET A 1 4.13 7.34 27.82
N THR A 2 4.74 8.52 27.75
CA THR A 2 4.84 9.35 26.54
C THR A 2 5.83 8.71 25.57
N VAL A 3 5.36 8.18 24.44
CA VAL A 3 6.22 7.63 23.37
C VAL A 3 6.82 8.78 22.57
N ARG A 4 7.74 9.53 23.17
CA ARG A 4 8.70 10.38 22.44
C ARG A 4 9.93 9.54 22.11
N ARG A 5 9.90 8.72 21.08
CA ARG A 5 11.11 8.34 20.36
C ARG A 5 11.34 9.36 19.24
N PHE A 6 11.73 10.57 19.60
CA PHE A 6 12.54 11.37 18.70
C PHE A 6 13.84 10.58 18.47
N LEU A 7 14.11 10.24 17.21
CA LEU A 7 15.41 9.71 16.82
C LEU A 7 16.49 10.54 17.47
N SER A 8 17.39 9.90 18.22
CA SER A 8 18.57 10.54 18.75
C SER A 8 19.26 11.29 17.61
N THR A 9 19.50 12.59 17.78
CA THR A 9 20.14 13.44 16.76
C THR A 9 21.64 13.13 16.57
N ALA A 10 22.18 12.18 17.30
CA ALA A 10 23.56 11.70 17.14
C ALA A 10 23.63 10.79 15.90
N SER A 11 24.00 11.36 14.77
CA SER A 11 24.37 10.61 13.57
C SER A 11 25.67 9.87 13.83
N ARG A 12 25.66 8.53 13.74
CA ARG A 12 26.87 7.70 13.83
C ARG A 12 27.38 7.25 12.48
N SER A 13 26.55 7.32 11.45
CA SER A 13 26.88 6.82 10.12
C SER A 13 26.56 7.84 9.03
N THR A 14 27.28 7.75 7.93
CA THR A 14 27.07 8.55 6.71
C THR A 14 26.68 7.65 5.55
N LEU A 15 25.54 7.92 4.93
CA LEU A 15 25.12 7.27 3.69
C LEU A 15 25.62 8.08 2.48
N VAL A 16 26.35 7.41 1.59
CA VAL A 16 26.90 8.01 0.36
C VAL A 16 26.12 7.51 -0.84
N VAL A 17 25.56 8.46 -1.62
CA VAL A 17 24.83 8.18 -2.85
C VAL A 17 25.31 9.14 -3.94
N GLY A 18 26.19 8.68 -4.82
CA GLY A 18 26.85 9.57 -5.79
C GLY A 18 27.59 10.72 -5.09
N PRO A 19 27.27 12.00 -5.38
CA PRO A 19 27.90 13.14 -4.74
C PRO A 19 27.34 13.47 -3.35
N TYR A 20 26.26 12.82 -2.93
CA TYR A 20 25.54 13.14 -1.69
C TYR A 20 26.09 12.36 -0.50
N ARG A 21 26.28 13.07 0.61
CA ARG A 21 26.66 12.52 1.91
C ARG A 21 25.57 12.85 2.92
N ILE A 22 24.87 11.82 3.38
CA ILE A 22 23.67 11.96 4.17
C ILE A 22 23.90 11.38 5.55
N PRO A 23 23.75 12.16 6.64
CA PRO A 23 23.83 11.61 7.97
C PRO A 23 22.65 10.65 8.24
N VAL A 24 22.96 9.48 8.79
CA VAL A 24 21.97 8.46 9.18
C VAL A 24 21.85 8.43 10.69
N ALA A 25 20.65 8.60 11.23
CA ALA A 25 20.39 8.51 12.64
C ALA A 25 20.42 7.04 13.11
N ASP A 26 20.68 6.83 14.41
CA ASP A 26 20.68 5.49 14.98
C ASP A 26 19.27 4.86 14.86
N GLY A 27 19.21 3.65 14.32
CA GLY A 27 17.96 2.94 14.06
C GLY A 27 17.12 3.51 12.89
N GLU A 28 17.65 4.45 12.10
CA GLU A 28 17.01 4.95 10.87
C GLU A 28 17.31 3.99 9.70
N THR A 29 16.30 3.73 8.85
CA THR A 29 16.57 2.97 7.62
C THR A 29 17.26 3.85 6.58
N LEU A 30 18.04 3.23 5.69
CA LEU A 30 18.71 3.97 4.60
C LEU A 30 17.69 4.65 3.68
N LEU A 31 16.50 4.07 3.49
CA LEU A 31 15.42 4.72 2.75
C LEU A 31 14.91 5.98 3.45
N ASP A 32 14.70 5.92 4.78
CA ASP A 32 14.19 7.07 5.54
C ASP A 32 15.21 8.22 5.56
N ALA A 33 16.51 7.91 5.67
CA ALA A 33 17.57 8.89 5.57
C ALA A 33 17.59 9.60 4.20
N LEU A 34 17.44 8.85 3.10
CA LEU A 34 17.34 9.40 1.74
C LEU A 34 16.13 10.33 1.61
N ARG A 35 14.97 9.87 2.07
CA ARG A 35 13.71 10.66 2.01
C ARG A 35 13.82 11.96 2.80
N ARG A 36 14.34 11.89 4.02
CA ARG A 36 14.58 13.06 4.89
C ARG A 36 15.51 14.09 4.23
N SER A 37 16.44 13.62 3.40
CA SER A 37 17.40 14.47 2.68
C SER A 37 16.89 14.94 1.31
N GLY A 38 15.63 14.66 0.96
CA GLY A 38 15.03 15.04 -0.31
C GLY A 38 15.54 14.25 -1.53
N LEU A 39 16.20 13.11 -1.31
CA LEU A 39 16.60 12.20 -2.37
C LEU A 39 15.52 11.14 -2.58
N TRP A 40 14.95 11.13 -3.78
CA TRP A 40 13.81 10.28 -4.12
C TRP A 40 14.28 8.98 -4.76
N VAL A 41 14.26 7.92 -3.98
CA VAL A 41 14.38 6.55 -4.46
C VAL A 41 12.98 5.95 -4.51
N PRO A 42 12.59 5.33 -5.63
CA PRO A 42 11.29 4.65 -5.69
C PRO A 42 11.17 3.60 -4.59
N TYR A 43 10.04 3.58 -3.93
CA TYR A 43 9.68 2.56 -2.95
C TYR A 43 8.16 2.41 -2.93
N GLU A 44 7.67 1.26 -2.46
CA GLU A 44 6.24 1.01 -2.35
C GLU A 44 5.88 0.42 -0.98
N CYS A 45 6.36 -0.79 -0.64
CA CYS A 45 5.90 -1.49 0.55
C CYS A 45 6.48 -0.98 1.88
N GLY A 46 7.64 -0.35 1.89
CA GLY A 46 8.31 0.11 3.12
C GLY A 46 8.81 -0.98 4.08
N TRP A 47 8.65 -2.29 3.75
CA TRP A 47 8.96 -3.41 4.65
C TRP A 47 9.68 -4.60 3.98
N GLY A 48 10.23 -4.42 2.77
CA GLY A 48 11.16 -5.36 2.14
C GLY A 48 10.52 -6.43 1.26
N SER A 49 9.26 -6.32 0.84
CA SER A 49 8.60 -7.34 0.01
C SER A 49 8.57 -7.04 -1.48
N CYS A 50 8.35 -5.79 -1.91
CA CYS A 50 8.14 -5.46 -3.33
C CYS A 50 9.45 -5.35 -4.13
N GLY A 51 10.55 -4.95 -3.50
CA GLY A 51 11.85 -4.77 -4.16
C GLY A 51 12.01 -3.48 -4.95
N THR A 52 11.07 -2.54 -4.88
CA THR A 52 11.12 -1.27 -5.61
C THR A 52 12.28 -0.38 -5.12
N CYS A 53 12.61 -0.46 -3.81
CA CYS A 53 13.71 0.29 -3.19
C CYS A 53 15.07 -0.42 -3.24
N LYS A 54 15.30 -1.35 -4.18
CA LYS A 54 16.59 -2.03 -4.29
C LYS A 54 17.72 -1.06 -4.65
N ALA A 55 18.84 -1.24 -3.98
CA ALA A 55 20.10 -0.56 -4.28
C ALA A 55 21.24 -1.57 -4.30
N GLN A 56 22.31 -1.27 -5.02
CA GLN A 56 23.57 -1.99 -4.89
C GLN A 56 24.35 -1.41 -3.72
N LEU A 57 24.77 -2.26 -2.79
CA LEU A 57 25.73 -1.91 -1.74
C LEU A 57 27.12 -1.88 -2.37
N LEU A 58 27.77 -0.72 -2.32
CA LEU A 58 29.12 -0.52 -2.88
C LEU A 58 30.19 -0.72 -1.82
N SER A 59 29.95 -0.24 -0.59
CA SER A 59 30.83 -0.43 0.56
C SER A 59 30.09 -0.26 1.88
N GLY A 60 30.71 -0.72 2.96
CA GLY A 60 30.16 -0.67 4.31
C GLY A 60 29.32 -1.88 4.66
N GLU A 61 28.89 -1.95 5.92
CA GLU A 61 28.09 -3.04 6.48
C GLU A 61 26.72 -2.53 6.89
N ILE A 62 25.70 -3.34 6.63
CA ILE A 62 24.30 -3.08 6.99
C ILE A 62 23.74 -4.24 7.82
N ARG A 63 22.76 -3.94 8.65
CA ARG A 63 21.85 -4.95 9.20
C ARG A 63 20.44 -4.74 8.66
N TYR A 64 19.67 -5.80 8.63
CA TYR A 64 18.25 -5.70 8.30
C TYR A 64 17.40 -5.68 9.57
N ARG A 65 16.48 -4.70 9.67
CA ARG A 65 15.45 -4.64 10.71
C ARG A 65 14.51 -5.84 10.64
N SER A 66 14.21 -6.29 9.42
CA SER A 66 13.46 -7.52 9.11
C SER A 66 14.02 -8.16 7.85
N ARG A 67 13.94 -9.48 7.72
CA ARG A 67 14.45 -10.20 6.54
C ARG A 67 13.67 -9.79 5.28
N PRO A 68 14.32 -9.17 4.27
CA PRO A 68 13.64 -8.77 3.05
C PRO A 68 13.32 -9.97 2.17
N SER A 69 12.03 -10.20 1.90
CA SER A 69 11.58 -11.30 1.03
C SER A 69 11.74 -11.01 -0.46
N CYS A 70 11.96 -9.75 -0.83
CA CYS A 70 12.16 -9.35 -2.23
C CYS A 70 13.53 -9.71 -2.80
N LEU A 71 14.54 -10.00 -1.97
CA LEU A 71 15.88 -10.30 -2.44
C LEU A 71 15.98 -11.77 -2.90
N ARG A 72 16.29 -11.95 -4.17
CA ARG A 72 16.49 -13.25 -4.81
C ARG A 72 17.97 -13.66 -4.76
N PRO A 73 18.34 -14.93 -4.99
CA PRO A 73 19.76 -15.35 -5.06
C PRO A 73 20.61 -14.51 -6.02
N HIS A 74 20.03 -14.05 -7.13
CA HIS A 74 20.68 -13.14 -8.07
C HIS A 74 21.00 -11.77 -7.44
N ASP A 75 20.08 -11.22 -6.62
CA ASP A 75 20.31 -9.94 -5.95
C ASP A 75 21.47 -10.03 -4.95
N HIS A 76 21.55 -11.13 -4.21
CA HIS A 76 22.67 -11.38 -3.28
C HIS A 76 24.02 -11.46 -4.01
N ARG A 77 24.10 -12.12 -5.19
CA ARG A 77 25.34 -12.13 -6.00
C ARG A 77 25.75 -10.76 -6.50
N LEU A 78 24.80 -9.87 -6.68
CA LEU A 78 25.03 -8.46 -7.09
C LEU A 78 25.14 -7.49 -5.91
N HIS A 79 25.27 -8.01 -4.69
CA HIS A 79 25.30 -7.17 -3.47
C HIS A 79 24.13 -6.18 -3.40
N ARG A 80 22.94 -6.56 -3.87
CA ARG A 80 21.75 -5.72 -3.77
C ARG A 80 21.12 -5.82 -2.39
N ILE A 81 20.64 -4.68 -1.90
CA ILE A 81 19.98 -4.52 -0.61
C ILE A 81 18.59 -3.89 -0.80
N ALA A 82 17.71 -4.07 0.18
CA ALA A 82 16.41 -3.40 0.25
C ALA A 82 16.52 -2.22 1.24
N LEU A 83 16.56 -0.99 0.73
CA LEU A 83 16.83 0.22 1.52
C LEU A 83 15.82 0.45 2.65
N CYS A 84 14.55 0.05 2.45
CA CYS A 84 13.47 0.30 3.40
C CYS A 84 13.56 -0.50 4.72
N VAL A 85 14.41 -1.52 4.77
CA VAL A 85 14.65 -2.35 5.96
C VAL A 85 16.12 -2.46 6.33
N ALA A 86 17.01 -1.79 5.58
CA ALA A 86 18.45 -1.77 5.84
C ALA A 86 18.81 -0.60 6.76
N GLU A 87 19.57 -0.88 7.80
CA GLU A 87 20.15 0.08 8.74
C GLU A 87 21.67 0.05 8.64
N ALA A 88 22.32 1.20 8.86
CA ALA A 88 23.77 1.30 8.84
C ALA A 88 24.40 0.60 10.07
N VAL A 89 25.51 -0.11 9.83
CA VAL A 89 26.38 -0.67 10.88
C VAL A 89 27.74 0.02 10.88
N SER A 90 28.33 0.22 9.69
CA SER A 90 29.58 0.95 9.54
C SER A 90 29.36 2.47 9.63
N ASP A 91 30.44 3.21 9.95
CA ASP A 91 30.44 4.68 9.97
C ASP A 91 30.13 5.29 8.59
N GLU A 92 30.45 4.57 7.51
CA GLU A 92 30.13 4.98 6.14
C GLU A 92 29.56 3.81 5.35
N ILE A 93 28.45 4.08 4.66
CA ILE A 93 27.75 3.14 3.78
C ILE A 93 27.64 3.78 2.42
N ALA A 94 28.15 3.16 1.36
CA ALA A 94 27.96 3.63 0.00
C ALA A 94 26.98 2.72 -0.76
N VAL A 95 25.96 3.34 -1.36
CA VAL A 95 24.98 2.63 -2.17
C VAL A 95 24.74 3.29 -3.52
N LYS A 96 24.35 2.46 -4.49
CA LYS A 96 23.87 2.91 -5.80
C LYS A 96 22.43 2.40 -5.98
N PRO A 97 21.41 3.24 -5.78
CA PRO A 97 20.04 2.90 -6.06
C PRO A 97 19.85 2.45 -7.52
N LEU A 98 19.00 1.49 -7.78
CA LEU A 98 18.72 1.01 -9.15
C LEU A 98 17.93 2.05 -9.95
N ARG A 99 17.18 2.91 -9.27
CA ARG A 99 16.45 4.04 -9.84
C ARG A 99 16.58 5.22 -8.88
N VAL A 100 16.80 6.40 -9.41
CA VAL A 100 16.79 7.68 -8.68
C VAL A 100 15.92 8.64 -9.47
N SER A 101 15.01 9.32 -8.81
CA SER A 101 14.32 10.48 -9.36
C SER A 101 14.94 11.73 -8.76
N HIS A 102 15.36 12.67 -9.60
CA HIS A 102 15.89 13.97 -9.18
C HIS A 102 14.79 15.01 -9.00
N GLU A 103 13.59 14.72 -9.47
CA GLU A 103 12.44 15.59 -9.27
C GLU A 103 11.72 15.17 -7.99
N PRO A 104 11.61 16.09 -7.00
CA PRO A 104 10.75 15.85 -5.85
C PRO A 104 9.35 15.64 -6.36
N GLN A 105 8.76 14.50 -6.01
CA GLN A 105 7.33 14.30 -6.18
C GLN A 105 6.66 14.79 -4.89
N PRO A 106 6.19 16.05 -4.82
CA PRO A 106 5.71 16.68 -3.58
C PRO A 106 4.60 15.87 -2.90
N HIS A 107 3.83 15.13 -3.70
CA HIS A 107 2.71 14.29 -3.24
C HIS A 107 3.15 12.93 -2.67
N LEU A 108 4.44 12.66 -2.62
CA LEU A 108 5.03 11.46 -2.02
C LEU A 108 5.92 11.80 -0.82
N ALA A 109 5.97 13.06 -0.41
CA ALA A 109 6.65 13.47 0.80
C ALA A 109 5.95 12.81 1.99
N THR A 110 6.51 11.74 2.48
CA THR A 110 5.97 11.02 3.65
C THR A 110 6.20 11.84 4.90
N VAL A 111 5.20 11.90 5.73
CA VAL A 111 5.18 12.59 7.01
C VAL A 111 5.11 11.54 8.12
N ASP A 112 5.92 11.72 9.17
CA ASP A 112 5.74 11.02 10.43
C ASP A 112 4.71 11.77 11.25
N ALA A 113 3.68 11.06 11.71
CA ALA A 113 2.59 11.60 12.51
C ALA A 113 2.33 10.68 13.71
N VAL A 114 1.69 11.24 14.73
CA VAL A 114 1.11 10.47 15.83
C VAL A 114 -0.38 10.37 15.60
N ALA A 115 -0.89 9.16 15.64
CA ALA A 115 -2.30 8.88 15.46
C ALA A 115 -2.92 8.37 16.74
N THR A 116 -4.12 8.84 17.06
CA THR A 116 -4.94 8.37 18.18
C THR A 116 -6.08 7.51 17.66
N LEU A 117 -6.26 6.31 18.23
CA LEU A 117 -7.41 5.45 17.91
C LEU A 117 -8.71 6.09 18.44
N THR A 118 -9.61 6.46 17.52
CA THR A 118 -10.87 7.14 17.85
C THR A 118 -12.09 6.25 17.64
N ASP A 119 -12.01 5.26 16.76
CA ASP A 119 -13.12 4.33 16.54
C ASP A 119 -12.62 2.99 15.97
N ARG A 120 -13.41 1.93 16.26
CA ARG A 120 -13.24 0.59 15.71
C ARG A 120 -14.60 -0.04 15.51
N TYR A 121 -14.95 -0.31 14.25
CA TYR A 121 -16.22 -0.88 13.87
C TYR A 121 -16.04 -2.25 13.20
N TRP A 122 -16.65 -3.30 13.75
CA TRP A 122 -16.59 -4.67 13.22
C TRP A 122 -17.60 -4.88 12.11
N LEU A 123 -17.13 -5.26 10.90
CA LEU A 123 -17.96 -5.63 9.77
C LEU A 123 -18.22 -7.15 9.74
N ALA A 124 -17.29 -7.95 10.27
CA ALA A 124 -17.40 -9.39 10.47
C ALA A 124 -16.53 -9.82 11.66
N ASP A 125 -16.55 -11.08 12.07
CA ASP A 125 -15.81 -11.57 13.25
C ASP A 125 -14.31 -11.34 13.17
N ASP A 126 -13.76 -11.27 11.95
CA ASP A 126 -12.34 -11.12 11.66
C ASP A 126 -12.03 -9.88 10.80
N LEU A 127 -13.02 -9.03 10.51
CA LEU A 127 -12.90 -7.88 9.62
C LEU A 127 -13.44 -6.61 10.31
N PHE A 128 -12.61 -5.60 10.43
CA PHE A 128 -12.99 -4.35 11.08
C PHE A 128 -12.44 -3.12 10.38
N GLU A 129 -13.12 -2.00 10.57
CA GLU A 129 -12.66 -0.67 10.23
C GLU A 129 -11.98 -0.04 11.44
N LEU A 130 -10.84 0.59 11.22
CA LEU A 130 -10.08 1.34 12.21
C LEU A 130 -10.06 2.80 11.82
N THR A 131 -10.43 3.69 12.74
CA THR A 131 -10.39 5.14 12.55
C THR A 131 -9.34 5.75 13.46
N LEU A 132 -8.41 6.49 12.86
CA LEU A 132 -7.30 7.16 13.53
C LEU A 132 -7.39 8.67 13.32
N SER A 133 -7.34 9.46 14.41
CA SER A 133 -7.16 10.92 14.38
C SER A 133 -5.68 11.26 14.42
N LEU A 134 -5.24 12.18 13.56
CA LEU A 134 -3.83 12.59 13.45
C LEU A 134 -3.55 13.88 14.22
N ASP A 135 -2.36 14.00 14.77
CA ASP A 135 -1.85 15.22 15.44
C ASP A 135 -1.69 16.41 14.47
N ARG A 136 -1.60 16.13 13.15
CA ARG A 136 -1.47 17.12 12.07
C ARG A 136 -2.22 16.68 10.82
N PRO A 137 -2.60 17.63 9.93
CA PRO A 137 -3.14 17.24 8.64
C PRO A 137 -2.06 16.62 7.76
N VAL A 138 -2.46 15.61 6.96
CA VAL A 138 -1.60 14.94 5.99
C VAL A 138 -2.27 14.95 4.63
N ASP A 139 -1.45 15.10 3.59
CA ASP A 139 -1.93 15.05 2.21
C ASP A 139 -1.56 13.71 1.58
N TYR A 140 -2.49 13.14 0.81
CA TYR A 140 -2.27 11.90 0.06
C TYR A 140 -3.24 11.79 -1.11
N ARG A 141 -2.91 10.91 -2.05
CA ARG A 141 -3.77 10.60 -3.20
C ARG A 141 -4.59 9.35 -2.95
N PRO A 142 -5.84 9.31 -3.43
CA PRO A 142 -6.68 8.10 -3.34
C PRO A 142 -5.98 6.88 -3.92
N GLY A 143 -5.97 5.78 -3.18
CA GLY A 143 -5.25 4.55 -3.50
C GLY A 143 -3.90 4.41 -2.79
N GLN A 144 -3.40 5.45 -2.11
CA GLN A 144 -2.20 5.36 -1.28
C GLN A 144 -2.50 4.71 0.08
N TYR A 145 -1.42 4.34 0.79
CA TYR A 145 -1.47 3.68 2.08
C TYR A 145 -0.60 4.39 3.13
N ALA A 146 -0.82 4.07 4.39
CA ALA A 146 0.02 4.44 5.51
C ALA A 146 0.73 3.20 6.09
N ILE A 147 1.84 3.42 6.76
CA ILE A 147 2.50 2.41 7.59
C ILE A 147 2.11 2.67 9.04
N LEU A 148 1.48 1.69 9.67
CA LEU A 148 1.18 1.69 11.10
C LEU A 148 2.24 0.86 11.84
N GLU A 149 2.63 1.33 13.02
CA GLU A 149 3.60 0.63 13.87
C GLU A 149 3.03 0.45 15.27
N LEU A 150 3.08 -0.79 15.80
CA LEU A 150 2.68 -1.12 17.16
C LEU A 150 3.45 -2.35 17.63
N GLY A 151 3.97 -2.32 18.87
CA GLY A 151 4.69 -3.46 19.45
C GLY A 151 5.91 -3.91 18.65
N GLY A 152 6.57 -3.02 17.92
CA GLY A 152 7.69 -3.32 17.02
C GLY A 152 7.29 -3.94 15.67
N ALA A 153 6.01 -4.21 15.43
CA ALA A 153 5.50 -4.64 14.13
C ALA A 153 5.11 -3.43 13.27
N ARG A 154 5.51 -3.43 12.00
CA ARG A 154 5.15 -2.39 11.00
C ARG A 154 4.42 -3.05 9.84
N ARG A 155 3.27 -2.49 9.43
CA ARG A 155 2.50 -2.99 8.28
C ARG A 155 1.85 -1.83 7.52
N CYS A 156 1.65 -2.08 6.23
CA CYS A 156 0.99 -1.16 5.29
C CYS A 156 -0.51 -1.36 5.31
N TYR A 157 -1.27 -0.28 5.37
CA TYR A 157 -2.73 -0.30 5.25
C TYR A 157 -3.19 0.86 4.38
N SER A 158 -3.96 0.54 3.35
CA SER A 158 -4.47 1.54 2.40
C SER A 158 -5.60 2.34 3.04
N MET A 159 -5.59 3.66 2.83
CA MET A 159 -6.65 4.54 3.29
C MET A 159 -7.95 4.25 2.54
N LEU A 160 -9.07 4.29 3.26
CA LEU A 160 -10.42 4.07 2.71
C LEU A 160 -11.01 5.28 2.01
N ASP A 161 -10.50 6.47 2.31
CA ASP A 161 -11.07 7.74 1.84
C ASP A 161 -10.07 8.52 0.99
N PRO A 162 -10.53 9.39 0.09
CA PRO A 162 -9.68 10.44 -0.47
C PRO A 162 -9.35 11.49 0.60
N ALA A 163 -8.15 12.09 0.52
CA ALA A 163 -7.83 13.23 1.39
C ALA A 163 -8.66 14.46 0.99
N PRO A 164 -9.20 15.22 1.96
CA PRO A 164 -9.75 16.55 1.73
C PRO A 164 -8.68 17.52 1.20
N THR A 165 -9.10 18.61 0.57
CA THR A 165 -8.19 19.63 0.02
C THR A 165 -7.30 20.29 1.08
N GLU A 166 -7.83 20.44 2.30
CA GLU A 166 -7.11 20.97 3.47
C GLU A 166 -6.19 19.94 4.16
N GLY A 167 -6.11 18.74 3.62
CA GLY A 167 -5.41 17.59 4.23
C GLY A 167 -6.28 16.82 5.22
N ALA A 168 -5.99 15.54 5.35
CA ALA A 168 -6.73 14.62 6.22
C ALA A 168 -6.20 14.67 7.66
N ARG A 169 -7.10 14.90 8.62
CA ARG A 169 -6.85 14.74 10.06
C ARG A 169 -7.40 13.43 10.61
N CYS A 170 -8.07 12.65 9.77
CA CYS A 170 -8.63 11.36 10.10
C CYS A 170 -8.27 10.37 8.99
N LEU A 171 -7.76 9.22 9.37
CA LEU A 171 -7.49 8.11 8.46
C LEU A 171 -8.36 6.93 8.85
N ARG A 172 -8.99 6.30 7.86
CA ARG A 172 -9.76 5.08 8.03
C ARG A 172 -9.13 3.94 7.25
N PHE A 173 -9.14 2.75 7.84
CA PHE A 173 -8.51 1.55 7.30
C PHE A 173 -9.44 0.35 7.43
N LEU A 174 -9.43 -0.54 6.45
CA LEU A 174 -10.08 -1.85 6.52
C LEU A 174 -9.04 -2.91 6.86
N LEU A 175 -9.18 -3.56 8.01
CA LEU A 175 -8.24 -4.52 8.52
C LEU A 175 -8.89 -5.90 8.71
N ARG A 176 -8.12 -6.94 8.43
CA ARG A 176 -8.53 -8.30 8.74
C ARG A 176 -7.59 -8.93 9.76
N VAL A 177 -8.15 -9.48 10.81
CA VAL A 177 -7.40 -10.26 11.80
C VAL A 177 -7.06 -11.62 11.17
N LEU A 178 -5.77 -11.87 10.99
CA LEU A 178 -5.28 -13.16 10.52
C LEU A 178 -4.70 -13.95 11.70
N PRO A 179 -4.96 -15.26 11.79
CA PRO A 179 -4.31 -16.10 12.80
C PRO A 179 -2.78 -15.99 12.71
N GLY A 180 -2.13 -15.66 13.83
CA GLY A 180 -0.67 -15.45 13.87
C GLY A 180 -0.19 -14.14 13.24
N GLY A 181 -1.08 -13.23 12.85
CA GLY A 181 -0.73 -11.91 12.34
C GLY A 181 0.01 -11.07 13.40
N ALA A 182 1.07 -10.37 12.99
CA ALA A 182 1.91 -9.62 13.94
C ALA A 182 1.27 -8.32 14.45
N LEU A 183 0.47 -7.63 13.64
CA LEU A 183 -0.05 -6.30 13.98
C LEU A 183 -1.58 -6.25 14.12
N THR A 184 -2.35 -6.86 13.22
CA THR A 184 -3.81 -6.74 13.24
C THR A 184 -4.48 -7.28 14.51
N PRO A 185 -4.01 -8.37 15.18
CA PRO A 185 -4.55 -8.76 16.48
C PRO A 185 -4.31 -7.69 17.56
N GLN A 186 -3.14 -7.05 17.57
CA GLN A 186 -2.84 -5.98 18.53
C GLN A 186 -3.72 -4.75 18.29
N LEU A 187 -3.96 -4.38 17.02
CA LEU A 187 -4.84 -3.26 16.66
C LEU A 187 -6.32 -3.58 17.00
N ALA A 188 -6.72 -4.85 16.88
CA ALA A 188 -8.06 -5.30 17.25
C ALA A 188 -8.35 -5.17 18.75
N GLU A 189 -7.34 -5.28 19.59
CA GLU A 189 -7.45 -5.21 21.06
C GLU A 189 -6.99 -3.86 21.63
N LEU A 190 -6.43 -2.97 20.80
CA LEU A 190 -5.87 -1.71 21.24
C LEU A 190 -6.96 -0.85 21.93
N PRO A 191 -6.76 -0.34 23.15
CA PRO A 191 -7.75 0.50 23.82
C PRO A 191 -8.03 1.79 23.04
N MET A 192 -9.29 2.25 23.08
CA MET A 192 -9.66 3.57 22.52
C MET A 192 -8.84 4.68 23.17
N GLY A 193 -8.45 5.68 22.38
CA GLY A 193 -7.58 6.75 22.84
C GLY A 193 -6.08 6.42 22.84
N SER A 194 -5.69 5.17 22.50
CA SER A 194 -4.27 4.81 22.39
C SER A 194 -3.62 5.52 21.22
N GLU A 195 -2.36 5.91 21.40
CA GLU A 195 -1.53 6.53 20.38
C GLU A 195 -0.61 5.51 19.71
N LEU A 196 -0.39 5.67 18.40
CA LEU A 196 0.56 4.89 17.63
C LEU A 196 1.26 5.75 16.55
N PRO A 197 2.53 5.42 16.22
CA PRO A 197 3.21 6.07 15.10
C PRO A 197 2.60 5.69 13.77
N VAL A 198 2.48 6.67 12.89
CA VAL A 198 1.99 6.51 11.51
C VAL A 198 2.92 7.23 10.55
N GLN A 199 3.27 6.57 9.46
CA GLN A 199 3.98 7.19 8.35
C GLN A 199 3.07 7.22 7.12
N VAL A 200 2.86 8.38 6.51
CA VAL A 200 1.93 8.60 5.40
C VAL A 200 2.38 9.76 4.51
N PRO A 201 2.13 9.75 3.19
CA PRO A 201 1.62 8.66 2.38
C PRO A 201 2.71 7.75 1.81
N TYR A 202 2.30 6.56 1.40
CA TYR A 202 3.10 5.61 0.63
C TYR A 202 2.28 5.09 -0.57
N GLY A 203 2.96 4.45 -1.53
CA GLY A 203 2.33 3.71 -2.62
C GLY A 203 2.27 4.46 -3.94
N GLY A 204 2.52 3.71 -5.01
CA GLY A 204 2.51 4.18 -6.39
C GLY A 204 1.18 3.93 -7.14
N ALA A 205 0.27 3.15 -6.56
CA ALA A 205 -1.00 2.76 -7.19
C ALA A 205 -2.15 3.75 -6.88
N TYR A 206 -1.86 5.05 -6.93
CA TYR A 206 -2.84 6.11 -6.69
C TYR A 206 -3.59 6.52 -7.96
N LEU A 207 -4.75 7.15 -7.78
CA LEU A 207 -5.61 7.65 -8.87
C LEU A 207 -4.85 8.58 -9.84
N ARG A 208 -4.90 8.24 -11.11
CA ARG A 208 -4.45 9.06 -12.24
C ARG A 208 -5.60 9.21 -13.24
N PRO A 209 -5.71 10.36 -13.91
CA PRO A 209 -6.76 10.58 -14.90
C PRO A 209 -6.77 9.52 -16.01
N ALA A 210 -7.95 9.05 -16.39
CA ALA A 210 -8.18 8.13 -17.49
C ALA A 210 -9.60 8.33 -18.08
N ARG A 211 -9.86 7.77 -19.26
CA ARG A 211 -11.21 7.75 -19.83
C ARG A 211 -12.07 6.64 -19.22
N SER A 212 -11.44 5.53 -18.83
CA SER A 212 -12.12 4.42 -18.17
C SER A 212 -11.22 3.75 -17.14
N TYR A 213 -11.83 3.04 -16.20
CA TYR A 213 -11.14 2.39 -15.10
C TYR A 213 -11.57 0.92 -14.99
N LEU A 214 -10.60 0.06 -14.78
CA LEU A 214 -10.81 -1.34 -14.44
C LEU A 214 -10.18 -1.63 -13.09
N PHE A 215 -11.00 -2.01 -12.14
CA PHE A 215 -10.58 -2.35 -10.79
C PHE A 215 -10.66 -3.86 -10.57
N VAL A 216 -9.62 -4.43 -9.95
CA VAL A 216 -9.61 -5.83 -9.51
C VAL A 216 -9.19 -5.86 -8.05
N ALA A 217 -10.11 -6.22 -7.17
CA ALA A 217 -9.91 -6.23 -5.73
C ALA A 217 -10.06 -7.63 -5.12
N GLY A 218 -9.23 -7.97 -4.13
CA GLY A 218 -9.34 -9.19 -3.35
C GLY A 218 -9.36 -8.92 -1.85
N GLY A 219 -10.46 -9.30 -1.17
CA GLY A 219 -10.60 -9.11 0.28
C GLY A 219 -10.43 -7.65 0.70
N THR A 220 -9.53 -7.37 1.64
CA THR A 220 -9.22 -6.00 2.10
C THR A 220 -8.55 -5.12 1.04
N GLY A 221 -8.15 -5.69 -0.12
CA GLY A 221 -7.72 -4.95 -1.30
C GLY A 221 -8.78 -4.03 -1.87
N ILE A 222 -10.02 -4.13 -1.40
CA ILE A 222 -11.06 -3.17 -1.73
C ILE A 222 -10.78 -1.76 -1.15
N ALA A 223 -9.99 -1.63 -0.09
CA ALA A 223 -9.74 -0.35 0.58
C ALA A 223 -9.17 0.73 -0.37
N PRO A 224 -8.02 0.53 -1.06
CA PRO A 224 -7.49 1.53 -1.98
C PRO A 224 -8.42 1.76 -3.19
N ILE A 225 -9.13 0.73 -3.63
CA ILE A 225 -10.08 0.84 -4.74
C ILE A 225 -11.28 1.70 -4.33
N LEU A 226 -11.82 1.52 -3.12
CA LEU A 226 -12.90 2.33 -2.60
C LEU A 226 -12.51 3.81 -2.49
N ALA A 227 -11.31 4.10 -1.99
CA ALA A 227 -10.79 5.47 -1.95
C ALA A 227 -10.73 6.11 -3.35
N ILE A 228 -10.28 5.35 -4.36
CA ILE A 228 -10.27 5.80 -5.75
C ILE A 228 -11.70 6.03 -6.25
N VAL A 229 -12.61 5.07 -6.05
CA VAL A 229 -14.02 5.17 -6.50
C VAL A 229 -14.74 6.35 -5.86
N ARG A 230 -14.49 6.63 -4.57
CA ARG A 230 -15.03 7.80 -3.87
C ARG A 230 -14.54 9.12 -4.47
N ALA A 231 -13.29 9.16 -4.95
CA ALA A 231 -12.68 10.33 -5.58
C ALA A 231 -13.12 10.58 -7.03
N LEU A 232 -13.60 9.54 -7.74
CA LEU A 232 -14.08 9.69 -9.11
C LEU A 232 -15.33 10.57 -9.19
N SER A 233 -15.40 11.40 -10.23
CA SER A 233 -16.62 12.13 -10.58
C SER A 233 -17.75 11.18 -11.00
N PRO A 234 -19.03 11.63 -10.97
CA PRO A 234 -20.15 10.80 -11.42
C PRO A 234 -20.00 10.30 -12.87
N THR A 235 -19.37 11.08 -13.74
CA THR A 235 -19.11 10.70 -15.14
C THR A 235 -18.06 9.60 -15.23
N GLU A 236 -16.97 9.71 -14.51
CA GLU A 236 -15.90 8.71 -14.47
C GLU A 236 -16.38 7.39 -13.85
N ARG A 237 -17.23 7.44 -12.81
CA ARG A 237 -17.84 6.24 -12.20
C ARG A 237 -18.64 5.41 -13.19
N LYS A 238 -19.32 6.04 -14.15
CA LYS A 238 -20.08 5.33 -15.21
C LYS A 238 -19.16 4.58 -16.18
N GLN A 239 -17.89 4.99 -16.28
CA GLN A 239 -16.86 4.37 -17.12
C GLN A 239 -15.92 3.44 -16.33
N ALA A 240 -16.30 3.10 -15.11
CA ALA A 240 -15.52 2.25 -14.23
C ALA A 240 -16.19 0.89 -14.02
N ARG A 241 -15.38 -0.18 -14.05
CA ARG A 241 -15.82 -1.55 -13.75
C ARG A 241 -15.00 -2.12 -12.63
N LEU A 242 -15.64 -2.87 -11.72
CA LEU A 242 -15.03 -3.51 -10.57
C LEU A 242 -15.25 -5.01 -10.59
N LEU A 243 -14.17 -5.77 -10.50
CA LEU A 243 -14.17 -7.18 -10.16
C LEU A 243 -13.71 -7.34 -8.71
N TYR A 244 -14.58 -7.82 -7.85
CA TYR A 244 -14.31 -7.91 -6.41
C TYR A 244 -14.48 -9.35 -5.90
N GLY A 245 -13.36 -9.96 -5.50
CA GLY A 245 -13.30 -11.30 -4.92
C GLY A 245 -13.14 -11.28 -3.41
N ALA A 246 -13.78 -12.21 -2.71
CA ALA A 246 -13.58 -12.42 -1.29
C ALA A 246 -13.65 -13.90 -0.90
N ALA A 247 -13.14 -14.25 0.28
CA ALA A 247 -13.19 -15.64 0.76
C ALA A 247 -14.63 -16.14 0.98
N THR A 248 -15.50 -15.28 1.52
CA THR A 248 -16.93 -15.57 1.77
C THR A 248 -17.75 -14.29 1.59
N PRO A 249 -19.09 -14.38 1.46
CA PRO A 249 -19.97 -13.21 1.30
C PRO A 249 -19.80 -12.14 2.39
N ARG A 250 -19.57 -12.53 3.64
CA ARG A 250 -19.39 -11.59 4.77
C ARG A 250 -18.11 -10.74 4.68
N HIS A 251 -17.16 -11.12 3.80
CA HIS A 251 -15.92 -10.39 3.55
C HIS A 251 -15.99 -9.43 2.36
N LEU A 252 -17.14 -9.31 1.71
CA LEU A 252 -17.41 -8.32 0.66
C LEU A 252 -17.79 -6.98 1.31
N ALA A 253 -16.83 -6.35 1.98
CA ALA A 253 -17.03 -5.06 2.63
C ALA A 253 -17.43 -3.98 1.61
N TYR A 254 -18.30 -3.06 2.01
CA TYR A 254 -18.77 -1.91 1.21
C TYR A 254 -19.44 -2.26 -0.13
N LEU A 255 -19.93 -3.49 -0.31
CA LEU A 255 -20.49 -3.92 -1.59
C LEU A 255 -21.68 -3.07 -2.01
N ASP A 256 -22.60 -2.75 -1.09
CA ASP A 256 -23.78 -1.92 -1.38
C ASP A 256 -23.39 -0.49 -1.79
N GLU A 257 -22.41 0.11 -1.11
CA GLU A 257 -21.87 1.43 -1.46
C GLU A 257 -21.22 1.40 -2.85
N LEU A 258 -20.41 0.39 -3.15
CA LEU A 258 -19.76 0.25 -4.46
C LEU A 258 -20.78 0.08 -5.58
N ARG A 259 -21.84 -0.69 -5.36
CA ARG A 259 -22.96 -0.83 -6.31
C ARG A 259 -23.74 0.46 -6.49
N MET A 260 -23.96 1.20 -5.43
CA MET A 260 -24.59 2.52 -5.51
C MET A 260 -23.74 3.52 -6.31
N LEU A 261 -22.42 3.53 -6.10
CA LEU A 261 -21.51 4.46 -6.75
C LEU A 261 -21.23 4.12 -8.23
N LEU A 262 -21.04 2.85 -8.55
CA LEU A 262 -20.63 2.40 -9.89
C LEU A 262 -21.81 1.90 -10.76
N GLY A 263 -22.93 1.56 -10.13
CA GLY A 263 -24.03 0.82 -10.76
C GLY A 263 -23.85 -0.68 -10.60
N HIS A 264 -24.94 -1.39 -10.31
CA HIS A 264 -24.93 -2.83 -10.03
C HIS A 264 -24.29 -3.66 -11.15
N GLN A 265 -24.54 -3.30 -12.42
CA GLN A 265 -24.02 -3.98 -13.62
C GLN A 265 -22.51 -3.83 -13.80
N ASN A 266 -21.89 -2.82 -13.18
CA ASN A 266 -20.46 -2.54 -13.26
C ASN A 266 -19.66 -3.19 -12.13
N VAL A 267 -20.33 -3.84 -11.14
CA VAL A 267 -19.70 -4.49 -10.00
C VAL A 267 -19.93 -5.99 -10.09
N ILE A 268 -18.89 -6.72 -10.46
CA ILE A 268 -18.89 -8.18 -10.55
C ILE A 268 -18.23 -8.72 -9.27
N VAL A 269 -18.91 -9.59 -8.56
CA VAL A 269 -18.41 -10.20 -7.33
C VAL A 269 -18.27 -11.70 -7.44
N SER A 270 -17.31 -12.26 -6.71
CA SER A 270 -17.12 -13.71 -6.59
C SER A 270 -16.65 -14.04 -5.18
N VAL A 271 -17.03 -15.21 -4.68
CA VAL A 271 -16.53 -15.74 -3.41
C VAL A 271 -15.94 -17.14 -3.60
N ASP A 272 -14.89 -17.46 -2.86
CA ASP A 272 -14.29 -18.79 -2.91
C ASP A 272 -15.15 -19.85 -2.21
N ARG A 273 -15.79 -19.46 -1.10
CA ARG A 273 -16.63 -20.30 -0.26
C ARG A 273 -18.00 -19.65 -0.04
N PRO A 274 -18.99 -20.01 -0.85
CA PRO A 274 -20.33 -19.47 -0.72
C PRO A 274 -20.98 -19.95 0.58
N THR A 275 -21.77 -19.09 1.22
CA THR A 275 -22.56 -19.40 2.40
C THR A 275 -23.98 -18.88 2.24
N GLY A 276 -24.97 -19.53 2.91
CA GLY A 276 -26.35 -19.07 2.90
C GLY A 276 -26.97 -19.07 1.51
N SER A 277 -27.62 -17.97 1.17
CA SER A 277 -28.37 -17.76 -0.07
C SER A 277 -27.53 -17.14 -1.20
N TRP A 278 -26.20 -17.30 -1.19
CA TRP A 278 -25.35 -16.75 -2.24
C TRP A 278 -25.77 -17.22 -3.64
N ARG A 279 -25.95 -16.30 -4.59
CA ARG A 279 -26.44 -16.58 -5.95
C ARG A 279 -25.52 -16.03 -7.05
N GLU A 280 -24.43 -15.36 -6.68
CA GLU A 280 -23.50 -14.80 -7.63
C GLU A 280 -22.33 -15.75 -7.88
N ARG A 281 -21.22 -15.28 -8.46
CA ARG A 281 -20.09 -16.14 -8.89
C ARG A 281 -19.41 -16.82 -7.69
N VAL A 282 -18.91 -18.01 -7.95
CA VAL A 282 -18.08 -18.81 -7.03
C VAL A 282 -16.75 -19.10 -7.68
N GLY A 283 -15.67 -19.02 -6.90
CA GLY A 283 -14.30 -19.23 -7.33
C GLY A 283 -13.52 -17.94 -7.59
N PRO A 284 -12.31 -18.05 -8.17
CA PRO A 284 -11.43 -16.89 -8.36
C PRO A 284 -12.07 -15.80 -9.22
N ILE A 285 -12.05 -14.57 -8.74
CA ILE A 285 -12.64 -13.41 -9.45
C ILE A 285 -11.97 -13.17 -10.81
N THR A 286 -10.71 -13.56 -10.96
CA THR A 286 -9.95 -13.47 -12.22
C THR A 286 -10.55 -14.26 -13.37
N LEU A 287 -11.40 -15.25 -13.12
CA LEU A 287 -12.14 -15.98 -14.14
C LEU A 287 -13.20 -15.12 -14.86
N ALA A 288 -13.61 -14.01 -14.28
CA ALA A 288 -14.50 -13.05 -14.92
C ALA A 288 -13.77 -12.04 -15.83
N LEU A 289 -12.46 -11.91 -15.68
CA LEU A 289 -11.65 -10.86 -16.31
C LEU A 289 -11.65 -10.94 -17.86
N PRO A 290 -11.53 -12.12 -18.51
CA PRO A 290 -11.52 -12.19 -19.98
C PRO A 290 -12.77 -11.58 -20.63
N GLY A 291 -13.97 -11.83 -20.07
CA GLY A 291 -15.21 -11.24 -20.55
C GLY A 291 -15.23 -9.73 -20.47
N ILE A 292 -14.69 -9.15 -19.38
CA ILE A 292 -14.58 -7.70 -19.22
C ILE A 292 -13.55 -7.10 -20.17
N LEU A 293 -12.40 -7.74 -20.33
CA LEU A 293 -11.32 -7.27 -21.21
C LEU A 293 -11.73 -7.25 -22.69
N SER A 294 -12.64 -8.14 -23.11
CA SER A 294 -13.17 -8.14 -24.50
C SER A 294 -13.99 -6.89 -24.83
N GLU A 295 -14.60 -6.26 -23.83
CA GLU A 295 -15.44 -5.06 -23.96
C GLU A 295 -14.70 -3.77 -23.55
N THR A 296 -13.44 -3.86 -23.12
CA THR A 296 -12.68 -2.73 -22.59
C THR A 296 -11.93 -2.00 -23.70
N ASP A 297 -12.02 -0.67 -23.71
CA ASP A 297 -11.15 0.20 -24.51
C ASP A 297 -9.72 0.17 -23.97
N ARG A 298 -8.88 -0.67 -24.57
CA ARG A 298 -7.54 -1.00 -24.11
C ARG A 298 -6.57 0.17 -24.19
N GLU A 299 -6.82 1.12 -25.06
CA GLU A 299 -5.94 2.28 -25.25
C GLU A 299 -6.15 3.36 -24.18
N HIS A 300 -7.33 3.41 -23.54
CA HIS A 300 -7.70 4.49 -22.66
C HIS A 300 -8.03 4.04 -21.22
N VAL A 301 -8.02 2.72 -20.96
CA VAL A 301 -8.27 2.19 -19.62
C VAL A 301 -7.04 2.30 -18.72
N ARG A 302 -7.25 2.57 -17.43
CA ARG A 302 -6.29 2.33 -16.35
C ARG A 302 -6.78 1.21 -15.45
N CYS A 303 -5.88 0.30 -15.15
CA CYS A 303 -6.16 -0.86 -14.32
C CYS A 303 -5.54 -0.66 -12.93
N TYR A 304 -6.32 -0.86 -11.89
CA TYR A 304 -5.88 -0.85 -10.51
C TYR A 304 -6.18 -2.19 -9.87
N LEU A 305 -5.14 -2.87 -9.41
CA LEU A 305 -5.21 -4.21 -8.85
C LEU A 305 -4.75 -4.16 -7.40
N ALA A 306 -5.56 -4.67 -6.47
CA ALA A 306 -5.19 -4.69 -5.06
C ALA A 306 -5.67 -5.97 -4.37
N GLY A 307 -4.78 -6.65 -3.62
CA GLY A 307 -5.12 -7.87 -2.91
C GLY A 307 -4.00 -8.92 -2.84
N PRO A 308 -4.35 -10.21 -2.72
CA PRO A 308 -3.39 -11.30 -2.55
C PRO A 308 -2.48 -11.50 -3.78
N PRO A 309 -1.19 -11.82 -3.59
CA PRO A 309 -0.21 -11.92 -4.67
C PRO A 309 -0.60 -12.87 -5.82
N GLY A 310 -1.21 -14.02 -5.51
CA GLY A 310 -1.63 -14.98 -6.53
C GLY A 310 -2.75 -14.44 -7.44
N MET A 311 -3.72 -13.71 -6.87
CA MET A 311 -4.76 -13.05 -7.63
C MET A 311 -4.18 -11.93 -8.52
N LEU A 312 -3.27 -11.14 -7.97
CA LEU A 312 -2.64 -10.04 -8.69
C LEU A 312 -1.82 -10.53 -9.88
N ALA A 313 -1.01 -11.59 -9.68
CA ALA A 313 -0.21 -12.18 -10.75
C ALA A 313 -1.10 -12.69 -11.91
N ALA A 314 -2.18 -13.42 -11.58
CA ALA A 314 -3.12 -13.93 -12.57
C ALA A 314 -3.89 -12.80 -13.30
N ALA A 315 -4.28 -11.74 -12.58
CA ALA A 315 -4.95 -10.59 -13.18
C ALA A 315 -4.01 -9.79 -14.09
N GLU A 316 -2.79 -9.50 -13.63
CA GLU A 316 -1.79 -8.75 -14.39
C GLU A 316 -1.41 -9.48 -15.68
N GLU A 317 -1.22 -10.79 -15.63
CA GLU A 317 -0.92 -11.62 -16.79
C GLU A 317 -2.03 -11.52 -17.86
N GLN A 318 -3.29 -11.68 -17.45
CA GLN A 318 -4.43 -11.59 -18.37
C GLN A 318 -4.59 -10.18 -18.97
N ILE A 319 -4.41 -9.12 -18.16
CA ILE A 319 -4.51 -7.74 -18.61
C ILE A 319 -3.39 -7.42 -19.61
N ARG A 320 -2.18 -7.88 -19.37
CA ARG A 320 -1.05 -7.72 -20.31
C ARG A 320 -1.26 -8.53 -21.58
N ALA A 321 -1.75 -9.75 -21.49
CA ALA A 321 -2.09 -10.59 -22.64
C ALA A 321 -3.20 -9.97 -23.51
N ALA A 322 -4.10 -9.19 -22.92
CA ALA A 322 -5.09 -8.41 -23.64
C ALA A 322 -4.50 -7.16 -24.36
N GLY A 323 -3.20 -6.87 -24.21
CA GLY A 323 -2.52 -5.77 -24.89
C GLY A 323 -2.54 -4.43 -24.13
N ILE A 324 -2.93 -4.41 -22.86
CA ILE A 324 -2.87 -3.20 -22.03
C ILE A 324 -1.43 -2.97 -21.57
N GLU A 325 -0.91 -1.76 -21.81
CA GLU A 325 0.47 -1.40 -21.50
C GLU A 325 0.76 -1.40 -19.98
N ALA A 326 1.97 -1.80 -19.61
CA ALA A 326 2.40 -1.90 -18.21
C ALA A 326 2.30 -0.59 -17.42
N ASN A 327 2.49 0.58 -18.06
CA ASN A 327 2.37 1.90 -17.44
C ASN A 327 0.92 2.29 -17.09
N ARG A 328 -0.05 1.52 -17.55
CA ARG A 328 -1.49 1.66 -17.27
C ARG A 328 -1.97 0.68 -16.19
N ILE A 329 -1.11 -0.22 -15.73
CA ILE A 329 -1.43 -1.22 -14.71
C ILE A 329 -0.75 -0.81 -13.40
N HIS A 330 -1.56 -0.57 -12.38
CA HIS A 330 -1.13 -0.14 -11.05
C HIS A 330 -1.48 -1.23 -10.05
N VAL A 331 -0.47 -1.74 -9.35
CA VAL A 331 -0.61 -2.90 -8.46
C VAL A 331 -0.26 -2.51 -7.03
N ASP A 332 -1.16 -2.85 -6.10
CA ASP A 332 -0.96 -2.74 -4.65
C ASP A 332 -1.03 -4.15 -4.05
N ALA A 333 0.13 -4.75 -3.78
CA ALA A 333 0.24 -6.12 -3.31
C ALA A 333 0.20 -6.20 -1.79
N PHE A 334 -0.75 -6.95 -1.25
CA PHE A 334 -0.82 -7.29 0.17
C PHE A 334 -0.11 -8.64 0.41
N ALA A 335 0.94 -8.62 1.24
CA ALA A 335 1.68 -9.82 1.61
C ALA A 335 1.46 -10.18 3.07
#